data_b0cc915f8e5e77f6eb3d3a8a8a97b74d
#
_entry.id   b0cc915f8e5e77f6eb3d3a8a8a97b74d
#
_cell.length_a   1.000
_cell.length_b   1.000
_cell.length_c   1.000
_cell.angle_alpha   90.00
_cell.angle_beta   90.00
_cell.angle_gamma   90.00
#
_symmetry.space_group_name_H-M   'P 1'
#
loop_
_entity.id
_entity.type
_entity.pdbx_description
1 polymer ?
#
loop_
_entity_poly.entity_id
_entity_poly.type
_entity_poly.pdbx_seq_one_letter_code
_entity_poly.pdbx_strand_id
1 'polypeptide(L)'
;VYILHAEHFKNNQRMLDGKTHGRQMAKTFIIDTGWIHTLSHEEAYYLRTHLDTDESFKQSAIVPGELNIHAFRRYLYHWLMQNTHVCQQPRLFVTWKEQMNEGLPLHIHIFINDTKWEAFEWQQSEITEHVIQSLGMFNLQLYQSPSGYDASNSNIHLTETEANYRKV
;
A
#
# COMPACT_ATOMS: atom_id res chain seq x y z
N VAL A 1 3.04 33.93 1.50
CA VAL A 1 2.34 32.63 1.67
C VAL A 1 1.88 32.07 0.33
N TYR A 2 1.49 32.92 -0.65
CA TYR A 2 1.03 32.46 -1.99
C TYR A 2 2.13 31.97 -2.93
N ILE A 3 3.40 32.35 -2.73
CA ILE A 3 4.53 31.98 -3.61
C ILE A 3 4.93 30.52 -3.44
N LEU A 4 4.87 29.97 -2.21
CA LEU A 4 5.19 28.56 -1.94
C LEU A 4 4.20 27.58 -2.59
N HIS A 5 2.93 27.97 -2.75
CA HIS A 5 1.94 27.15 -3.43
C HIS A 5 2.20 27.05 -4.95
N ALA A 6 2.64 28.13 -5.59
CA ALA A 6 2.89 28.14 -7.03
C ALA A 6 4.12 27.32 -7.43
N GLU A 7 5.16 27.26 -6.60
CA GLU A 7 6.34 26.43 -6.86
C GLU A 7 6.05 24.94 -6.64
N HIS A 8 5.23 24.60 -5.64
CA HIS A 8 4.78 23.24 -5.42
C HIS A 8 3.94 22.72 -6.60
N PHE A 9 3.10 23.57 -7.20
CA PHE A 9 2.35 23.27 -8.41
C PHE A 9 3.25 23.05 -9.62
N LYS A 10 4.29 23.84 -9.82
CA LYS A 10 5.21 23.70 -10.96
C LYS A 10 6.06 22.43 -10.88
N ASN A 11 6.44 22.00 -9.69
CA ASN A 11 7.22 20.77 -9.49
C ASN A 11 6.40 19.49 -9.68
N ASN A 12 5.08 19.54 -9.54
CA ASN A 12 4.20 18.39 -9.77
C ASN A 12 3.81 18.19 -11.25
N GLN A 13 4.07 19.17 -12.12
CA GLN A 13 3.89 19.05 -13.56
C GLN A 13 5.26 18.89 -14.23
N ARG A 14 5.88 17.70 -14.15
CA ARG A 14 7.04 17.43 -15.00
C ARG A 14 6.55 17.11 -16.41
N MET A 15 6.95 17.96 -17.35
CA MET A 15 6.92 17.63 -18.78
C MET A 15 7.97 16.52 -18.99
N LEU A 16 7.51 15.35 -19.35
CA LEU A 16 8.36 14.27 -19.78
C LEU A 16 8.49 14.33 -21.30
N ASP A 17 9.67 14.68 -21.76
CA ASP A 17 10.09 14.64 -23.17
C ASP A 17 9.10 15.23 -24.18
N GLY A 18 8.33 16.25 -23.81
CA GLY A 18 7.43 16.99 -24.68
C GLY A 18 6.21 16.22 -25.19
N LYS A 19 5.97 14.97 -24.76
CA LYS A 19 4.91 14.12 -25.30
C LYS A 19 3.88 13.57 -24.31
N THR A 20 4.15 13.56 -23.02
CA THR A 20 3.21 13.05 -22.01
C THR A 20 3.06 14.03 -20.87
N HIS A 21 1.87 14.59 -20.75
CA HIS A 21 1.51 15.49 -19.65
C HIS A 21 0.83 14.64 -18.56
N GLY A 22 1.56 14.36 -17.47
CA GLY A 22 1.02 13.70 -16.29
C GLY A 22 1.36 14.48 -15.04
N ARG A 23 0.53 14.36 -14.00
CA ARG A 23 0.82 14.89 -12.66
C ARG A 23 1.40 13.78 -11.79
N GLN A 24 2.45 14.12 -11.07
CA GLN A 24 3.10 13.19 -10.14
C GLN A 24 2.22 12.92 -8.93
N MET A 25 2.03 11.63 -8.61
CA MET A 25 1.54 11.15 -7.34
C MET A 25 2.67 10.38 -6.65
N ALA A 26 3.03 10.81 -5.43
CA ALA A 26 3.99 10.12 -4.57
C ALA A 26 3.34 9.93 -3.20
N LYS A 27 3.06 8.67 -2.82
CA LYS A 27 2.47 8.31 -1.54
C LYS A 27 3.25 7.20 -0.86
N THR A 28 3.27 7.24 0.46
CA THR A 28 3.88 6.21 1.29
C THR A 28 2.83 5.64 2.24
N PHE A 29 2.73 4.32 2.28
CA PHE A 29 1.89 3.57 3.19
C PHE A 29 2.80 2.80 4.16
N ILE A 30 2.60 2.94 5.44
CA ILE A 30 3.39 2.23 6.44
C ILE A 30 2.66 0.95 6.79
N ILE A 31 3.27 -0.19 6.47
CA ILE A 31 2.71 -1.51 6.72
C ILE A 31 3.19 -2.01 8.08
N ASP A 32 2.26 -2.49 8.89
CA ASP A 32 2.57 -3.10 10.17
C ASP A 32 3.33 -4.42 9.94
N THR A 33 4.54 -4.50 10.48
CA THR A 33 5.43 -5.66 10.33
C THR A 33 4.91 -6.91 11.02
N GLY A 34 4.04 -6.77 12.01
CA GLY A 34 3.42 -7.91 12.72
C GLY A 34 2.53 -8.79 11.81
N TRP A 35 2.12 -8.26 10.65
CA TRP A 35 1.30 -8.98 9.66
C TRP A 35 2.11 -9.57 8.52
N ILE A 36 3.42 -9.39 8.51
CA ILE A 36 4.30 -9.95 7.47
C ILE A 36 4.56 -11.43 7.76
N HIS A 37 4.18 -12.29 6.82
CA HIS A 37 4.37 -13.73 6.94
C HIS A 37 4.54 -14.38 5.56
N THR A 38 4.90 -15.65 5.55
CA THR A 38 4.96 -16.45 4.32
C THR A 38 3.58 -16.98 3.97
N LEU A 39 3.20 -16.88 2.70
CA LEU A 39 1.92 -17.39 2.21
C LEU A 39 1.84 -18.92 2.36
N SER A 40 0.81 -19.40 2.99
CA SER A 40 0.42 -20.80 2.99
C SER A 40 -0.13 -21.23 1.63
N HIS A 41 -0.31 -22.53 1.42
CA HIS A 41 -0.96 -23.06 0.21
C HIS A 41 -2.41 -22.58 0.08
N GLU A 42 -3.12 -22.48 1.20
CA GLU A 42 -4.52 -22.03 1.26
C GLU A 42 -4.65 -20.54 0.90
N GLU A 43 -3.79 -19.70 1.47
CA GLU A 43 -3.76 -18.27 1.17
C GLU A 43 -3.40 -18.01 -0.29
N ALA A 44 -2.39 -18.70 -0.82
CA ALA A 44 -2.02 -18.58 -2.22
C ALA A 44 -3.16 -19.03 -3.15
N TYR A 45 -3.87 -20.10 -2.81
CA TYR A 45 -5.06 -20.55 -3.54
C TYR A 45 -6.18 -19.50 -3.48
N TYR A 46 -6.46 -18.96 -2.29
CA TYR A 46 -7.45 -17.91 -2.10
C TYR A 46 -7.15 -16.69 -2.97
N LEU A 47 -5.92 -16.18 -2.92
CA LEU A 47 -5.49 -15.04 -3.73
C LEU A 47 -5.64 -15.31 -5.23
N ARG A 48 -5.22 -16.47 -5.71
CA ARG A 48 -5.36 -16.85 -7.12
C ARG A 48 -6.81 -16.90 -7.60
N THR A 49 -7.74 -17.24 -6.72
CA THR A 49 -9.16 -17.36 -7.07
C THR A 49 -9.92 -16.04 -6.97
N HIS A 50 -9.49 -15.13 -6.10
CA HIS A 50 -10.25 -13.90 -5.80
C HIS A 50 -9.63 -12.61 -6.37
N LEU A 51 -8.34 -12.64 -6.76
CA LEU A 51 -7.75 -11.48 -7.42
C LEU A 51 -8.30 -11.33 -8.84
N ASP A 52 -8.72 -10.10 -9.17
CA ASP A 52 -9.12 -9.74 -10.53
C ASP A 52 -7.88 -9.39 -11.36
N THR A 53 -7.17 -10.41 -11.83
CA THR A 53 -5.98 -10.31 -12.66
C THR A 53 -5.91 -11.48 -13.63
N ASP A 54 -5.03 -11.39 -14.62
CA ASP A 54 -4.84 -12.50 -15.58
C ASP A 54 -4.19 -13.74 -14.93
N GLU A 55 -4.49 -14.91 -15.47
CA GLU A 55 -4.04 -16.19 -14.94
C GLU A 55 -2.52 -16.36 -14.99
N SER A 56 -1.87 -15.79 -16.00
CA SER A 56 -0.41 -15.84 -16.11
C SER A 56 0.25 -15.10 -14.95
N PHE A 57 -0.28 -13.93 -14.60
CA PHE A 57 0.16 -13.18 -13.42
C PHE A 57 -0.07 -14.00 -12.14
N LYS A 58 -1.28 -14.51 -11.91
CA LYS A 58 -1.62 -15.27 -10.70
C LYS A 58 -0.66 -16.44 -10.45
N GLN A 59 -0.35 -17.20 -11.50
CA GLN A 59 0.56 -18.34 -11.39
C GLN A 59 2.00 -17.94 -11.09
N SER A 60 2.48 -16.84 -11.67
CA SER A 60 3.86 -16.40 -11.53
C SER A 60 4.12 -15.53 -10.29
N ALA A 61 3.10 -14.82 -9.81
CA ALA A 61 3.24 -13.82 -8.75
C ALA A 61 2.76 -14.29 -7.37
N ILE A 62 1.87 -15.26 -7.32
CA ILE A 62 1.27 -15.76 -6.08
C ILE A 62 1.77 -17.18 -5.84
N VAL A 63 2.87 -17.31 -5.12
CA VAL A 63 3.54 -18.58 -4.88
C VAL A 63 3.52 -18.92 -3.39
N PRO A 64 3.08 -20.13 -2.98
CA PRO A 64 3.19 -20.56 -1.59
C PRO A 64 4.64 -20.53 -1.10
N GLY A 65 4.86 -20.12 0.13
CA GLY A 65 6.19 -19.98 0.72
C GLY A 65 6.91 -18.66 0.44
N GLU A 66 6.37 -17.79 -0.42
CA GLU A 66 6.83 -16.40 -0.54
C GLU A 66 6.19 -15.50 0.52
N LEU A 67 6.83 -14.35 0.80
CA LEU A 67 6.26 -13.35 1.71
C LEU A 67 5.01 -12.70 1.10
N ASN A 68 3.98 -12.51 1.92
CA ASN A 68 2.75 -11.84 1.51
C ASN A 68 3.00 -10.41 0.99
N ILE A 69 3.96 -9.67 1.57
CA ILE A 69 4.38 -8.34 1.08
C ILE A 69 5.00 -8.40 -0.32
N HIS A 70 5.66 -9.51 -0.70
CA HIS A 70 6.21 -9.69 -2.05
C HIS A 70 5.07 -9.86 -3.06
N ALA A 71 4.14 -10.77 -2.77
CA ALA A 71 2.97 -10.98 -3.61
C ALA A 71 2.14 -9.69 -3.75
N PHE A 72 1.88 -8.98 -2.65
CA PHE A 72 1.17 -7.72 -2.64
C PHE A 72 1.83 -6.64 -3.52
N ARG A 73 3.15 -6.43 -3.37
CA ARG A 73 3.88 -5.45 -4.17
C ARG A 73 3.80 -5.75 -5.67
N ARG A 74 3.93 -7.03 -6.06
CA ARG A 74 3.83 -7.47 -7.45
C ARG A 74 2.42 -7.26 -7.99
N TYR A 75 1.40 -7.61 -7.22
CA TYR A 75 0.00 -7.35 -7.55
C TYR A 75 -0.25 -5.86 -7.78
N LEU A 76 0.15 -5.03 -6.86
CA LEU A 76 -0.06 -3.59 -6.95
C LEU A 76 0.66 -2.97 -8.15
N TYR A 77 1.90 -3.40 -8.42
CA TYR A 77 2.63 -2.98 -9.61
C TYR A 77 1.87 -3.36 -10.89
N HIS A 78 1.42 -4.61 -10.98
CA HIS A 78 0.67 -5.12 -12.12
C HIS A 78 -0.65 -4.36 -12.32
N TRP A 79 -1.40 -4.16 -11.27
CA TRP A 79 -2.65 -3.40 -11.30
C TRP A 79 -2.44 -1.95 -11.77
N LEU A 80 -1.41 -1.26 -11.27
CA LEU A 80 -1.06 0.09 -11.70
C LEU A 80 -0.64 0.13 -13.19
N MET A 81 0.05 -0.90 -13.67
CA MET A 81 0.42 -1.02 -15.09
C MET A 81 -0.79 -1.18 -16.01
N GLN A 82 -1.86 -1.78 -15.53
CA GLN A 82 -3.11 -1.94 -16.29
C GLN A 82 -4.07 -0.75 -16.15
N ASN A 83 -3.85 0.12 -15.18
CA ASN A 83 -4.71 1.26 -14.94
C ASN A 83 -4.54 2.32 -16.03
N THR A 84 -5.64 2.61 -16.75
CA THR A 84 -5.65 3.55 -17.89
C THR A 84 -5.38 5.00 -17.51
N HIS A 85 -5.58 5.36 -16.26
CA HIS A 85 -5.30 6.70 -15.72
C HIS A 85 -3.84 6.88 -15.29
N VAL A 86 -3.06 5.80 -15.26
CA VAL A 86 -1.63 5.85 -14.91
C VAL A 86 -0.78 5.89 -16.17
N CYS A 87 0.15 6.85 -16.23
CA CYS A 87 1.11 6.93 -17.33
C CYS A 87 2.06 5.75 -17.28
N GLN A 88 2.18 5.05 -18.41
CA GLN A 88 3.15 3.95 -18.55
C GLN A 88 4.59 4.46 -18.78
N GLN A 89 4.74 5.72 -19.15
CA GLN A 89 6.00 6.44 -19.32
C GLN A 89 5.89 7.79 -18.59
N PRO A 90 6.80 8.15 -17.66
CA PRO A 90 7.98 7.41 -17.19
C PRO A 90 7.59 6.21 -16.34
N ARG A 91 8.61 5.39 -16.00
CA ARG A 91 8.42 4.19 -15.19
C ARG A 91 7.71 4.51 -13.88
N LEU A 92 6.72 3.71 -13.54
CA LEU A 92 6.13 3.70 -12.22
C LEU A 92 6.99 2.90 -11.24
N PHE A 93 6.96 3.27 -9.98
CA PHE A 93 7.70 2.59 -8.93
C PHE A 93 6.77 2.21 -7.77
N VAL A 94 6.84 0.95 -7.39
CA VAL A 94 6.25 0.40 -6.16
C VAL A 94 7.39 -0.27 -5.40
N THR A 95 7.90 0.40 -4.37
CA THR A 95 9.14 0.01 -3.69
C THR A 95 9.01 0.03 -2.18
N TRP A 96 9.62 -0.95 -1.53
CA TRP A 96 9.85 -0.89 -0.09
C TRP A 96 10.97 0.08 0.21
N LYS A 97 10.79 0.86 1.27
CA LYS A 97 11.83 1.75 1.81
C LYS A 97 12.46 1.11 3.05
N GLU A 98 13.44 1.78 3.63
CA GLU A 98 14.07 1.38 4.87
C GLU A 98 13.03 1.26 5.98
N GLN A 99 13.10 0.17 6.75
CA GLN A 99 12.18 -0.09 7.86
C GLN A 99 12.34 0.99 8.94
N MET A 100 11.21 1.44 9.44
CA MET A 100 11.13 2.42 10.54
C MET A 100 10.54 1.76 11.79
N ASN A 101 10.55 2.47 12.92
CA ASN A 101 9.95 1.99 14.17
C ASN A 101 8.45 1.72 14.02
N GLU A 102 7.78 2.51 13.19
CA GLU A 102 6.35 2.41 12.91
C GLU A 102 6.02 1.26 11.97
N GLY A 103 6.98 0.72 11.22
CA GLY A 103 6.72 -0.37 10.28
C GLY A 103 7.55 -0.31 9.01
N LEU A 104 7.09 -1.02 7.97
CA LEU A 104 7.74 -1.08 6.66
C LEU A 104 7.05 -0.16 5.64
N PRO A 105 7.72 0.93 5.19
CA PRO A 105 7.11 1.86 4.25
C PRO A 105 7.05 1.30 2.83
N LEU A 106 5.85 1.25 2.25
CA LEU A 106 5.61 1.04 0.83
C LEU A 106 5.49 2.39 0.14
N HIS A 107 6.39 2.69 -0.77
CA HIS A 107 6.37 3.92 -1.54
C HIS A 107 5.87 3.68 -2.96
N ILE A 108 4.84 4.42 -3.35
CA ILE A 108 4.28 4.45 -4.70
C ILE A 108 4.63 5.79 -5.34
N HIS A 109 5.26 5.73 -6.51
CA HIS A 109 5.59 6.90 -7.30
C HIS A 109 5.15 6.66 -8.74
N ILE A 110 4.14 7.40 -9.17
CA ILE A 110 3.50 7.27 -10.48
C ILE A 110 3.17 8.64 -11.05
N PHE A 111 2.80 8.66 -12.32
CA PHE A 111 2.23 9.83 -12.98
C PHE A 111 0.81 9.50 -13.44
N ILE A 112 -0.14 10.39 -13.14
CA ILE A 112 -1.55 10.29 -13.53
C ILE A 112 -1.76 11.14 -14.78
N ASN A 113 -2.44 10.58 -15.78
CA ASN A 113 -2.67 11.21 -17.08
C ASN A 113 -3.51 12.51 -16.97
N ASP A 114 -4.44 12.57 -16.02
CA ASP A 114 -5.26 13.73 -15.80
C ASP A 114 -4.47 14.89 -15.20
N THR A 115 -4.44 16.01 -15.93
CA THR A 115 -3.76 17.24 -15.48
C THR A 115 -4.71 18.22 -14.80
N LYS A 116 -6.03 18.06 -14.98
CA LYS A 116 -7.04 18.85 -14.29
C LYS A 116 -7.04 18.50 -12.80
N TRP A 117 -7.09 19.53 -11.96
CA TRP A 117 -6.97 19.34 -10.51
C TRP A 117 -7.99 18.34 -9.95
N GLU A 118 -9.26 18.55 -10.25
CA GLU A 118 -10.35 17.71 -9.73
C GLU A 118 -10.20 16.24 -10.16
N ALA A 119 -9.94 16.01 -11.44
CA ALA A 119 -9.74 14.66 -11.97
C ALA A 119 -8.51 13.98 -11.37
N PHE A 120 -7.41 14.72 -11.19
CA PHE A 120 -6.21 14.21 -10.55
C PHE A 120 -6.46 13.79 -9.08
N GLU A 121 -7.13 14.64 -8.29
CA GLU A 121 -7.46 14.34 -6.89
C GLU A 121 -8.40 13.13 -6.79
N TRP A 122 -9.35 13.01 -7.71
CA TRP A 122 -10.23 11.86 -7.79
C TRP A 122 -9.45 10.57 -8.04
N GLN A 123 -8.64 10.54 -9.08
CA GLN A 123 -7.81 9.37 -9.42
C GLN A 123 -6.82 9.00 -8.31
N GLN A 124 -6.23 9.99 -7.66
CA GLN A 124 -5.36 9.79 -6.52
C GLN A 124 -6.09 9.14 -5.34
N SER A 125 -7.35 9.50 -5.13
CA SER A 125 -8.20 8.91 -4.09
C SER A 125 -8.56 7.47 -4.42
N GLU A 126 -9.03 7.19 -5.64
CA GLU A 126 -9.34 5.82 -6.09
C GLU A 126 -8.14 4.88 -5.98
N ILE A 127 -6.95 5.33 -6.39
CA ILE A 127 -5.73 4.53 -6.24
C ILE A 127 -5.42 4.27 -4.76
N THR A 128 -5.60 5.27 -3.91
CA THR A 128 -5.38 5.13 -2.46
C THR A 128 -6.34 4.14 -1.83
N GLU A 129 -7.62 4.22 -2.18
CA GLU A 129 -8.68 3.31 -1.71
C GLU A 129 -8.41 1.88 -2.16
N HIS A 130 -8.00 1.69 -3.43
CA HIS A 130 -7.63 0.38 -3.94
C HIS A 130 -6.45 -0.23 -3.18
N VAL A 131 -5.42 0.55 -2.87
CA VAL A 131 -4.28 0.09 -2.07
C VAL A 131 -4.76 -0.39 -0.70
N ILE A 132 -5.58 0.41 -0.01
CA ILE A 132 -6.09 0.07 1.33
C ILE A 132 -6.97 -1.18 1.29
N GLN A 133 -7.88 -1.26 0.32
CA GLN A 133 -8.74 -2.42 0.13
C GLN A 133 -7.94 -3.69 -0.14
N SER A 134 -6.94 -3.59 -1.00
CA SER A 134 -6.11 -4.73 -1.40
C SER A 134 -5.26 -5.29 -0.25
N LEU A 135 -4.83 -4.47 0.70
CA LEU A 135 -4.05 -4.92 1.85
C LEU A 135 -4.73 -6.07 2.60
N GLY A 136 -6.04 -5.95 2.84
CA GLY A 136 -6.81 -7.00 3.54
C GLY A 136 -6.80 -8.35 2.82
N MET A 137 -6.77 -8.37 1.48
CA MET A 137 -6.71 -9.60 0.71
C MET A 137 -5.39 -10.38 0.94
N PHE A 138 -4.30 -9.66 1.20
CA PHE A 138 -2.98 -10.24 1.47
C PHE A 138 -2.69 -10.39 2.97
N ASN A 139 -3.71 -10.28 3.84
CA ASN A 139 -3.55 -10.29 5.30
C ASN A 139 -2.52 -9.25 5.78
N LEU A 140 -2.52 -8.06 5.19
CA LEU A 140 -1.68 -6.94 5.57
C LEU A 140 -2.52 -5.83 6.19
N GLN A 141 -1.93 -5.06 7.09
CA GLN A 141 -2.56 -3.90 7.71
C GLN A 141 -1.61 -2.69 7.69
N LEU A 142 -2.21 -1.51 7.67
CA LEU A 142 -1.48 -0.28 7.91
C LEU A 142 -1.10 -0.19 9.39
N TYR A 143 0.09 0.32 9.64
CA TYR A 143 0.49 0.64 11.00
C TYR A 143 -0.47 1.68 11.62
N GLN A 144 -0.89 1.42 12.82
CA GLN A 144 -1.66 2.33 13.65
C GLN A 144 -0.92 2.55 14.96
N SER A 145 -0.71 3.81 15.33
CA SER A 145 -0.18 4.11 16.66
C SER A 145 -1.16 3.60 17.72
N PRO A 146 -0.69 2.91 18.76
CA PRO A 146 -1.55 2.47 19.86
C PRO A 146 -2.37 3.63 20.40
N SER A 147 -3.68 3.47 20.46
CA SER A 147 -4.55 4.46 21.08
C SER A 147 -4.48 4.34 22.62
N GLY A 148 -4.84 5.40 23.34
CA GLY A 148 -4.96 5.32 24.80
C GLY A 148 -5.96 4.25 25.27
N TYR A 149 -6.91 3.87 24.42
CA TYR A 149 -7.86 2.78 24.65
C TYR A 149 -7.18 1.41 24.59
N ASP A 150 -6.29 1.19 23.62
CA ASP A 150 -5.55 -0.08 23.48
C ASP A 150 -4.59 -0.28 24.65
N ALA A 151 -3.92 0.78 25.10
CA ALA A 151 -3.06 0.76 26.27
C ALA A 151 -3.83 0.43 27.57
N SER A 152 -5.08 0.89 27.69
CA SER A 152 -5.95 0.59 28.82
C SER A 152 -6.39 -0.88 28.83
N ASN A 153 -6.72 -1.45 27.66
CA ASN A 153 -7.14 -2.84 27.53
C ASN A 153 -6.00 -3.83 27.74
N SER A 154 -4.77 -3.52 27.33
CA SER A 154 -3.61 -4.37 27.59
C SER A 154 -3.29 -4.48 29.07
N ASN A 155 -3.50 -3.44 29.87
CA ASN A 155 -3.35 -3.47 31.32
C ASN A 155 -4.43 -4.30 32.04
N ILE A 156 -5.65 -4.38 31.50
CA ILE A 156 -6.72 -5.22 32.06
C ILE A 156 -6.37 -6.70 31.91
N HIS A 157 -5.82 -7.10 30.77
CA HIS A 157 -5.40 -8.48 30.55
C HIS A 157 -4.27 -8.95 31.48
N LEU A 158 -3.32 -8.07 31.80
CA LEU A 158 -2.23 -8.38 32.74
C LEU A 158 -2.75 -8.57 34.17
N THR A 159 -3.72 -7.76 34.61
CA THR A 159 -4.31 -7.89 35.96
C THR A 159 -5.16 -9.13 36.13
N GLU A 160 -5.84 -9.62 35.11
CA GLU A 160 -6.60 -10.89 35.14
C GLU A 160 -5.66 -12.09 35.22
N THR A 161 -4.52 -12.06 34.52
CA THR A 161 -3.51 -13.12 34.59
C THR A 161 -2.85 -13.20 35.95
N GLU A 162 -2.49 -12.07 36.56
CA GLU A 162 -1.91 -12.06 37.94
C GLU A 162 -2.91 -12.51 39.03
N ALA A 163 -4.21 -12.18 38.85
CA ALA A 163 -5.24 -12.60 39.80
C ALA A 163 -5.45 -14.12 39.81
N ASN A 164 -5.22 -14.79 38.67
CA ASN A 164 -5.31 -16.25 38.57
C ASN A 164 -4.09 -17.00 39.18
N TYR A 165 -2.90 -16.39 39.21
CA TYR A 165 -1.72 -16.98 39.82
C TYR A 165 -1.69 -16.92 41.37
N ARG A 166 -2.51 -16.06 42.00
CA ARG A 166 -2.62 -15.93 43.45
C ARG A 166 -3.64 -16.87 44.11
N LYS A 167 -4.31 -17.70 43.30
CA LYS A 167 -5.34 -18.65 43.79
C LYS A 167 -4.90 -20.12 43.79
N VAL A 168 -3.60 -20.39 43.66
CA VAL A 168 -3.03 -21.75 43.74
C VAL A 168 -2.19 -21.86 45.02
#